data_a2a095d5e820c6276b70833092d68e34
#
_entry.id   a2a095d5e820c6276b70833092d68e34
#
_cell.length_a   1.000
_cell.length_b   1.000
_cell.length_c   1.000
_cell.angle_alpha   90.00
_cell.angle_beta   90.00
_cell.angle_gamma   90.00
#
_symmetry.space_group_name_H-M   'P 1'
#
loop_
_entity.id
_entity.type
_entity.pdbx_description
1 polymer ?
#
loop_
_entity_poly.entity_id
_entity_poly.type
_entity_poly.pdbx_seq_one_letter_code
_entity_poly.pdbx_strand_id
1 'polypeptide(L)'
;MKKLIILMLAIVSMFFIYSTVKAEEVLIPDSSIRLRVVANSNSIYDQSMKKQIKDYIEDEVYELLKDVDRIEDDRKIISDNLDNINSDIESIFVDNNYDMDYKVDFGYNYFPNKVFKTVNYKEGYYESLVVYIGEAKGDNWWCVLFPPLCLIDTDNVSDNEYSFFVGEVIKDFFKNNK
;
A
#
# COMPACT_ATOMS: atom_id res chain seq x y z
N MET A 1 46.78 -10.09 29.10
CA MET A 1 46.77 -9.25 27.89
C MET A 1 46.23 -9.96 26.68
N LYS A 2 46.73 -11.14 26.24
CA LYS A 2 46.22 -11.85 25.04
C LYS A 2 44.71 -12.19 25.08
N LYS A 3 44.20 -12.64 26.23
CA LYS A 3 42.74 -12.93 26.39
C LYS A 3 41.84 -11.69 26.26
N LEU A 4 42.33 -10.53 26.72
CA LEU A 4 41.61 -9.27 26.64
C LEU A 4 41.56 -8.75 25.21
N ILE A 5 42.64 -8.91 24.43
CA ILE A 5 42.70 -8.56 23.01
C ILE A 5 41.73 -9.43 22.18
N ILE A 6 41.70 -10.74 22.45
CA ILE A 6 40.77 -11.67 21.78
C ILE A 6 39.32 -11.28 22.08
N LEU A 7 39.00 -10.93 23.32
CA LEU A 7 37.65 -10.49 23.68
C LEU A 7 37.26 -9.19 22.98
N MET A 8 38.15 -8.21 22.92
CA MET A 8 37.91 -6.96 22.16
C MET A 8 37.71 -7.21 20.68
N LEU A 9 38.51 -8.07 20.06
CA LEU A 9 38.34 -8.43 18.64
C LEU A 9 37.00 -9.13 18.40
N ALA A 10 36.56 -10.00 19.30
CA ALA A 10 35.26 -10.65 19.21
C ALA A 10 34.09 -9.65 19.31
N ILE A 11 34.18 -8.67 20.21
CA ILE A 11 33.17 -7.62 20.37
C ILE A 11 33.14 -6.72 19.13
N VAL A 12 34.29 -6.33 18.60
CA VAL A 12 34.39 -5.51 17.38
C VAL A 12 33.86 -6.27 16.16
N SER A 13 34.18 -7.56 16.03
CA SER A 13 33.65 -8.36 14.92
C SER A 13 32.13 -8.54 15.02
N MET A 14 31.60 -8.74 16.23
CA MET A 14 30.17 -8.86 16.47
C MET A 14 29.45 -7.53 16.19
N PHE A 15 30.05 -6.39 16.53
CA PHE A 15 29.53 -5.07 16.20
C PHE A 15 29.55 -4.83 14.67
N PHE A 16 30.61 -5.25 13.98
CA PHE A 16 30.68 -5.18 12.51
C PHE A 16 29.63 -6.06 11.84
N ILE A 17 29.44 -7.29 12.30
CA ILE A 17 28.39 -8.18 11.79
C ILE A 17 27.01 -7.58 12.01
N TYR A 18 26.74 -7.02 13.19
CA TYR A 18 25.49 -6.37 13.50
C TYR A 18 25.23 -5.12 12.63
N SER A 19 26.27 -4.32 12.35
CA SER A 19 26.15 -3.12 11.52
C SER A 19 26.05 -3.41 10.00
N THR A 20 26.43 -4.60 9.55
CA THR A 20 26.32 -5.01 8.12
C THR A 20 25.01 -5.71 7.79
N VAL A 21 24.19 -6.10 8.78
CA VAL A 21 22.82 -6.56 8.55
C VAL A 21 21.96 -5.32 8.27
N LYS A 22 22.14 -4.74 7.07
CA LYS A 22 21.12 -3.84 6.52
C LYS A 22 19.87 -4.69 6.25
N ALA A 23 18.75 -4.30 6.82
CA ALA A 23 17.47 -4.85 6.39
C ALA A 23 17.39 -4.71 4.87
N GLU A 24 17.13 -5.81 4.17
CA GLU A 24 16.96 -5.80 2.72
C GLU A 24 15.79 -4.86 2.43
N GLU A 25 16.03 -3.81 1.66
CA GLU A 25 15.02 -2.82 1.33
C GLU A 25 13.96 -3.48 0.44
N VAL A 26 12.77 -3.68 0.96
CA VAL A 26 11.67 -4.25 0.20
C VAL A 26 11.15 -3.19 -0.77
N LEU A 27 11.21 -3.48 -2.05
CA LEU A 27 10.71 -2.62 -3.12
C LEU A 27 9.40 -3.16 -3.66
N ILE A 28 8.40 -2.29 -3.76
CA ILE A 28 7.14 -2.62 -4.43
C ILE A 28 7.39 -2.70 -5.95
N PRO A 29 6.97 -3.77 -6.62
CA PRO A 29 7.18 -3.94 -8.05
C PRO A 29 6.51 -2.83 -8.87
N ASP A 30 7.16 -2.43 -9.97
CA ASP A 30 6.61 -1.44 -10.91
C ASP A 30 5.35 -1.98 -11.62
N SER A 31 5.24 -3.30 -11.75
CA SER A 31 4.06 -3.99 -12.30
C SER A 31 2.89 -4.13 -11.33
N SER A 32 2.98 -3.57 -10.12
CA SER A 32 1.87 -3.61 -9.15
C SER A 32 0.72 -2.70 -9.56
N ILE A 33 -0.52 -3.08 -9.20
CA ILE A 33 -1.66 -2.17 -9.22
C ILE A 33 -1.76 -1.52 -7.84
N ARG A 34 -1.65 -0.21 -7.79
CA ARG A 34 -1.66 0.56 -6.54
C ARG A 34 -3.04 1.12 -6.24
N LEU A 35 -3.23 1.50 -4.98
CA LEU A 35 -4.43 2.20 -4.51
C LEU A 35 -4.04 3.48 -3.81
N ARG A 36 -4.83 4.53 -4.04
CA ARG A 36 -4.68 5.80 -3.33
C ARG A 36 -6.05 6.43 -3.10
N VAL A 37 -6.32 6.83 -1.87
CA VAL A 37 -7.48 7.66 -1.54
C VAL A 37 -6.97 8.99 -1.02
N VAL A 38 -7.38 10.09 -1.67
CA VAL A 38 -6.94 11.45 -1.37
C VAL A 38 -8.09 12.21 -0.74
N ALA A 39 -7.96 12.61 0.52
CA ALA A 39 -8.99 13.37 1.21
C ALA A 39 -9.10 14.81 0.65
N ASN A 40 -10.27 15.41 0.75
CA ASN A 40 -10.48 16.81 0.41
C ASN A 40 -9.53 17.74 1.21
N SER A 41 -9.49 17.58 2.53
CA SER A 41 -8.60 18.33 3.43
C SER A 41 -8.16 17.47 4.63
N ASN A 42 -7.41 18.09 5.57
CA ASN A 42 -7.02 17.47 6.84
C ASN A 42 -8.02 17.71 7.97
N SER A 43 -9.24 18.17 7.67
CA SER A 43 -10.30 18.22 8.67
C SER A 43 -10.65 16.81 9.18
N ILE A 44 -11.10 16.70 10.42
CA ILE A 44 -11.53 15.42 11.02
C ILE A 44 -12.60 14.76 10.15
N TYR A 45 -13.52 15.55 9.61
CA TYR A 45 -14.62 15.08 8.78
C TYR A 45 -14.13 14.50 7.46
N ASP A 46 -13.26 15.21 6.73
CA ASP A 46 -12.70 14.75 5.46
C ASP A 46 -11.80 13.51 5.62
N GLN A 47 -11.04 13.45 6.72
CA GLN A 47 -10.22 12.28 7.04
C GLN A 47 -11.10 11.08 7.43
N SER A 48 -12.24 11.30 8.10
CA SER A 48 -13.22 10.24 8.38
C SER A 48 -13.86 9.71 7.10
N MET A 49 -14.21 10.59 6.15
CA MET A 49 -14.75 10.18 4.86
C MET A 49 -13.74 9.36 4.06
N LYS A 50 -12.49 9.83 3.98
CA LYS A 50 -11.40 9.04 3.36
C LYS A 50 -11.29 7.65 3.99
N LYS A 51 -11.42 7.54 5.32
CA LYS A 51 -11.37 6.24 6.00
C LYS A 51 -12.53 5.33 5.58
N GLN A 52 -13.74 5.83 5.46
CA GLN A 52 -14.89 5.04 5.03
C GLN A 52 -14.72 4.53 3.59
N ILE A 53 -14.21 5.38 2.68
CA ILE A 53 -13.89 4.96 1.31
C ILE A 53 -12.77 3.90 1.29
N LYS A 54 -11.75 4.08 2.12
CA LYS A 54 -10.69 3.08 2.30
C LYS A 54 -11.27 1.75 2.78
N ASP A 55 -12.07 1.77 3.85
CA ASP A 55 -12.66 0.57 4.44
C ASP A 55 -13.53 -0.16 3.38
N TYR A 56 -14.36 0.56 2.63
CA TYR A 56 -15.13 0.01 1.51
C TYR A 56 -14.25 -0.69 0.47
N ILE A 57 -13.16 -0.03 0.03
CA ILE A 57 -12.27 -0.61 -0.99
C ILE A 57 -11.53 -1.84 -0.44
N GLU A 58 -11.13 -1.82 0.83
CA GLU A 58 -10.49 -2.98 1.46
C GLU A 58 -11.44 -4.18 1.55
N ASP A 59 -12.70 -3.96 1.88
CA ASP A 59 -13.67 -5.04 2.07
C ASP A 59 -14.23 -5.55 0.73
N GLU A 60 -14.74 -4.66 -0.11
CA GLU A 60 -15.52 -5.04 -1.30
C GLU A 60 -14.63 -5.23 -2.55
N VAL A 61 -13.72 -4.30 -2.82
CA VAL A 61 -12.84 -4.42 -4.00
C VAL A 61 -11.86 -5.57 -3.81
N TYR A 62 -11.37 -5.76 -2.59
CA TYR A 62 -10.52 -6.91 -2.32
C TYR A 62 -11.23 -8.24 -2.52
N GLU A 63 -12.50 -8.39 -2.08
CA GLU A 63 -13.28 -9.61 -2.31
C GLU A 63 -13.39 -9.98 -3.79
N LEU A 64 -13.39 -8.98 -4.68
CA LEU A 64 -13.36 -9.20 -6.14
C LEU A 64 -12.01 -9.73 -6.64
N LEU A 65 -10.92 -9.41 -5.94
CA LEU A 65 -9.54 -9.66 -6.40
C LEU A 65 -8.84 -10.82 -5.67
N LYS A 66 -9.35 -11.27 -4.52
CA LYS A 66 -8.64 -12.20 -3.61
C LYS A 66 -8.25 -13.55 -4.21
N ASP A 67 -9.00 -14.03 -5.19
CA ASP A 67 -8.79 -15.34 -5.83
C ASP A 67 -8.15 -15.20 -7.23
N VAL A 68 -7.60 -14.02 -7.54
CA VAL A 68 -7.02 -13.73 -8.85
C VAL A 68 -5.50 -13.86 -8.77
N ASP A 69 -4.95 -14.69 -9.66
CA ASP A 69 -3.51 -14.96 -9.68
C ASP A 69 -2.74 -14.12 -10.72
N ARG A 70 -3.46 -13.45 -11.63
CA ARG A 70 -2.87 -12.75 -12.77
C ARG A 70 -3.29 -11.29 -12.80
N ILE A 71 -2.31 -10.41 -12.97
CA ILE A 71 -2.53 -8.97 -13.02
C ILE A 71 -3.47 -8.53 -14.16
N GLU A 72 -3.48 -9.25 -15.27
CA GLU A 72 -4.39 -8.96 -16.40
C GLU A 72 -5.84 -9.17 -16.00
N ASP A 73 -6.12 -10.18 -15.20
CA ASP A 73 -7.45 -10.51 -14.72
C ASP A 73 -7.88 -9.48 -13.67
N ASP A 74 -7.01 -9.08 -12.74
CA ASP A 74 -7.26 -7.98 -11.80
C ASP A 74 -7.59 -6.67 -12.51
N ARG A 75 -6.78 -6.32 -13.51
CA ARG A 75 -7.01 -5.11 -14.33
C ARG A 75 -8.39 -5.12 -14.98
N LYS A 76 -8.76 -6.28 -15.54
CA LYS A 76 -10.07 -6.46 -16.17
C LYS A 76 -11.19 -6.35 -15.14
N ILE A 77 -11.09 -7.02 -13.99
CA ILE A 77 -12.09 -6.99 -12.92
C ILE A 77 -12.28 -5.56 -12.41
N ILE A 78 -11.20 -4.82 -12.13
CA ILE A 78 -11.30 -3.43 -11.69
C ILE A 78 -12.00 -2.59 -12.77
N SER A 79 -11.57 -2.72 -14.03
CA SER A 79 -12.16 -1.96 -15.15
C SER A 79 -13.65 -2.25 -15.35
N ASP A 80 -14.04 -3.52 -15.28
CA ASP A 80 -15.43 -3.95 -15.45
C ASP A 80 -16.34 -3.52 -14.30
N ASN A 81 -15.77 -3.23 -13.11
CA ASN A 81 -16.50 -2.82 -11.91
C ASN A 81 -16.39 -1.33 -11.58
N LEU A 82 -15.77 -0.50 -12.41
CA LEU A 82 -15.61 0.93 -12.12
C LEU A 82 -16.93 1.66 -11.89
N ASP A 83 -17.98 1.33 -12.64
CA ASP A 83 -19.30 1.94 -12.48
C ASP A 83 -19.93 1.53 -11.15
N ASN A 84 -19.76 0.30 -10.71
CA ASN A 84 -20.22 -0.17 -9.40
C ASN A 84 -19.45 0.55 -8.28
N ILE A 85 -18.12 0.60 -8.38
CA ILE A 85 -17.26 1.31 -7.40
C ILE A 85 -17.67 2.78 -7.28
N ASN A 86 -17.95 3.45 -8.42
CA ASN A 86 -18.45 4.83 -8.40
C ASN A 86 -19.80 4.93 -7.68
N SER A 87 -20.76 4.04 -8.01
CA SER A 87 -22.09 4.05 -7.40
C SER A 87 -22.05 3.82 -5.90
N ASP A 88 -21.17 2.94 -5.44
CA ASP A 88 -21.03 2.63 -4.01
C ASP A 88 -20.38 3.78 -3.24
N ILE A 89 -19.36 4.44 -3.83
CA ILE A 89 -18.76 5.66 -3.26
C ILE A 89 -19.80 6.78 -3.18
N GLU A 90 -20.62 6.97 -4.22
CA GLU A 90 -21.73 7.92 -4.19
C GLU A 90 -22.70 7.63 -3.05
N SER A 91 -23.06 6.36 -2.86
CA SER A 91 -23.93 5.93 -1.78
C SER A 91 -23.34 6.26 -0.41
N ILE A 92 -22.05 6.02 -0.22
CA ILE A 92 -21.34 6.38 1.02
C ILE A 92 -21.41 7.90 1.26
N PHE A 93 -21.26 8.72 0.23
CA PHE A 93 -21.34 10.18 0.34
C PHE A 93 -22.76 10.62 0.73
N VAL A 94 -23.78 10.09 0.09
CA VAL A 94 -25.18 10.37 0.37
C VAL A 94 -25.55 9.99 1.81
N ASP A 95 -25.18 8.79 2.25
CA ASP A 95 -25.48 8.28 3.58
C ASP A 95 -24.82 9.12 4.70
N ASN A 96 -23.69 9.73 4.40
CA ASN A 96 -22.99 10.61 5.34
C ASN A 96 -23.34 12.10 5.18
N ASN A 97 -24.26 12.46 4.29
CA ASN A 97 -24.57 13.86 3.93
C ASN A 97 -23.28 14.65 3.57
N TYR A 98 -22.39 14.01 2.81
CA TYR A 98 -21.11 14.59 2.41
C TYR A 98 -21.23 15.15 1.01
N ASP A 99 -21.50 16.46 0.92
CA ASP A 99 -21.76 17.18 -0.35
C ASP A 99 -20.43 17.68 -0.94
N MET A 100 -19.65 16.76 -1.48
CA MET A 100 -18.39 17.04 -2.17
C MET A 100 -18.31 16.29 -3.47
N ASP A 101 -17.71 16.92 -4.49
CA ASP A 101 -17.37 16.23 -5.71
C ASP A 101 -16.29 15.16 -5.44
N TYR A 102 -16.26 14.12 -6.25
CA TYR A 102 -15.19 13.14 -6.24
C TYR A 102 -14.90 12.63 -7.65
N LYS A 103 -13.73 12.02 -7.81
CA LYS A 103 -13.34 11.35 -9.05
C LYS A 103 -12.70 10.02 -8.73
N VAL A 104 -13.17 8.96 -9.36
CA VAL A 104 -12.48 7.67 -9.41
C VAL A 104 -11.71 7.56 -10.71
N ASP A 105 -10.43 7.23 -10.64
CA ASP A 105 -9.55 7.11 -11.80
C ASP A 105 -8.80 5.78 -11.75
N PHE A 106 -8.95 4.98 -12.79
CA PHE A 106 -8.16 3.76 -12.96
C PHE A 106 -7.28 3.88 -14.19
N GLY A 107 -5.97 3.92 -13.94
CA GLY A 107 -4.98 4.14 -14.99
C GLY A 107 -3.60 4.44 -14.42
N TYR A 108 -2.74 5.09 -15.22
CA TYR A 108 -1.41 5.45 -14.79
C TYR A 108 -1.41 6.80 -14.08
N ASN A 109 -1.22 6.79 -12.77
CA ASN A 109 -1.19 7.96 -11.92
C ASN A 109 0.20 8.18 -11.31
N TYR A 110 0.57 9.46 -11.08
CA TYR A 110 1.83 9.81 -10.44
C TYR A 110 1.77 9.55 -8.93
N PHE A 111 2.80 8.88 -8.42
CA PHE A 111 3.03 8.63 -7.01
C PHE A 111 4.37 9.22 -6.60
N PRO A 112 4.41 10.09 -5.58
CA PRO A 112 5.68 10.60 -5.03
C PRO A 112 6.41 9.52 -4.25
N ASN A 113 7.71 9.71 -4.04
CA ASN A 113 8.51 8.82 -3.19
C ASN A 113 7.94 8.79 -1.76
N LYS A 114 7.76 7.60 -1.22
CA LYS A 114 7.26 7.39 0.15
C LYS A 114 7.93 6.16 0.78
N VAL A 115 8.37 6.33 2.00
CA VAL A 115 8.78 5.21 2.85
C VAL A 115 7.69 4.99 3.90
N PHE A 116 7.15 3.78 3.96
CA PHE A 116 6.22 3.38 5.01
C PHE A 116 6.80 2.17 5.75
N LYS A 117 7.01 2.34 7.04
CA LYS A 117 7.81 1.41 7.84
C LYS A 117 9.19 1.25 7.15
N THR A 118 9.55 0.04 6.71
CA THR A 118 10.82 -0.23 6.01
C THR A 118 10.65 -0.52 4.52
N VAL A 119 9.42 -0.37 4.00
CA VAL A 119 9.10 -0.57 2.59
C VAL A 119 9.23 0.75 1.82
N ASN A 120 9.99 0.74 0.72
CA ASN A 120 10.20 1.91 -0.12
C ASN A 120 9.29 1.87 -1.35
N TYR A 121 8.46 2.91 -1.48
CA TYR A 121 7.59 3.17 -2.62
C TYR A 121 8.27 4.26 -3.46
N LYS A 122 8.96 3.88 -4.52
CA LYS A 122 9.63 4.84 -5.41
C LYS A 122 8.64 5.77 -6.09
N GLU A 123 9.08 6.99 -6.37
CA GLU A 123 8.30 7.91 -7.19
C GLU A 123 8.19 7.41 -8.64
N GLY A 124 7.07 7.72 -9.29
CA GLY A 124 6.83 7.33 -10.68
C GLY A 124 5.36 7.32 -11.05
N TYR A 125 5.11 6.94 -12.30
CA TYR A 125 3.76 6.67 -12.78
C TYR A 125 3.48 5.17 -12.68
N TYR A 126 2.41 4.83 -11.95
CA TYR A 126 2.04 3.44 -11.71
C TYR A 126 0.57 3.22 -12.04
N GLU A 127 0.26 2.04 -12.55
CA GLU A 127 -1.14 1.61 -12.70
C GLU A 127 -1.81 1.59 -11.33
N SER A 128 -2.96 2.24 -11.23
CA SER A 128 -3.58 2.45 -9.93
C SER A 128 -5.05 2.82 -10.02
N LEU A 129 -5.80 2.40 -9.00
CA LEU A 129 -7.11 2.94 -8.67
C LEU A 129 -6.91 4.12 -7.73
N VAL A 130 -7.39 5.30 -8.11
CA VAL A 130 -7.27 6.52 -7.29
C VAL A 130 -8.63 7.13 -7.08
N VAL A 131 -8.96 7.42 -5.83
CA VAL A 131 -10.15 8.19 -5.46
C VAL A 131 -9.70 9.56 -4.99
N TYR A 132 -10.08 10.60 -5.71
CA TYR A 132 -9.87 11.98 -5.35
C TYR A 132 -11.16 12.55 -4.76
N ILE A 133 -11.12 13.09 -3.55
CA ILE A 133 -12.27 13.65 -2.84
C ILE A 133 -12.12 15.18 -2.81
N GLY A 134 -13.12 15.90 -3.32
CA GLY A 134 -13.14 17.36 -3.34
C GLY A 134 -11.88 17.97 -4.00
N GLU A 135 -11.21 18.87 -3.30
CA GLU A 135 -9.98 19.52 -3.76
C GLU A 135 -8.73 18.63 -3.71
N ALA A 136 -8.84 17.44 -3.13
CA ALA A 136 -7.75 16.45 -3.00
C ALA A 136 -6.46 17.03 -2.38
N LYS A 137 -6.59 17.88 -1.37
CA LYS A 137 -5.48 18.56 -0.69
C LYS A 137 -5.13 17.96 0.68
N GLY A 138 -5.93 17.00 1.14
CA GLY A 138 -5.71 16.32 2.42
C GLY A 138 -4.70 15.20 2.35
N ASP A 139 -4.38 14.64 3.51
CA ASP A 139 -3.51 13.48 3.63
C ASP A 139 -4.09 12.27 2.94
N ASN A 140 -3.23 11.53 2.26
CA ASN A 140 -3.59 10.38 1.46
C ASN A 140 -3.51 9.10 2.28
N TRP A 141 -4.32 8.13 1.90
CA TRP A 141 -4.09 6.74 2.23
C TRP A 141 -3.59 5.98 1.00
N TRP A 142 -2.67 5.04 1.20
CA TRP A 142 -1.93 4.35 0.15
C TRP A 142 -1.92 2.85 0.40
N CYS A 143 -2.12 2.08 -0.65
CA CYS A 143 -1.95 0.63 -0.61
C CYS A 143 -1.54 0.05 -1.97
N VAL A 144 -1.44 -1.28 -2.04
CA VAL A 144 -1.24 -2.05 -3.25
C VAL A 144 -2.36 -3.08 -3.34
N LEU A 145 -3.14 -3.02 -4.41
CA LEU A 145 -4.24 -3.96 -4.68
C LEU A 145 -3.70 -5.28 -5.23
N PHE A 146 -2.65 -5.20 -6.08
CA PHE A 146 -2.02 -6.37 -6.64
C PHE A 146 -0.49 -6.22 -6.71
N PRO A 147 0.28 -7.12 -6.07
CA PRO A 147 -0.20 -8.17 -5.15
C PRO A 147 -0.96 -7.59 -3.95
N PRO A 148 -1.89 -8.34 -3.33
CA PRO A 148 -2.81 -7.82 -2.32
C PRO A 148 -2.10 -7.55 -0.98
N LEU A 149 -1.58 -6.35 -0.81
CA LEU A 149 -0.90 -5.91 0.41
C LEU A 149 -1.81 -5.10 1.35
N CYS A 150 -3.02 -4.73 0.89
CA CYS A 150 -3.96 -3.90 1.66
C CYS A 150 -4.49 -4.58 2.92
N LEU A 151 -4.46 -5.92 2.98
CA LEU A 151 -5.01 -6.69 4.10
C LEU A 151 -4.03 -6.94 5.24
N ILE A 152 -2.79 -6.52 5.08
CA ILE A 152 -1.82 -6.66 6.17
C ILE A 152 -2.20 -5.67 7.25
N ASP A 153 -2.68 -6.16 8.40
CA ASP A 153 -2.95 -5.34 9.58
C ASP A 153 -1.66 -4.62 10.00
N THR A 154 -1.59 -3.33 9.67
CA THR A 154 -0.39 -2.53 9.91
C THR A 154 -0.33 -1.97 11.33
N ASP A 155 -1.43 -2.00 12.07
CA ASP A 155 -1.53 -1.34 13.38
C ASP A 155 -0.94 -2.21 14.48
N ASN A 156 -0.96 -3.54 14.30
CA ASN A 156 -0.54 -4.51 15.30
C ASN A 156 0.80 -5.23 14.97
N VAL A 157 1.44 -4.94 13.85
CA VAL A 157 2.70 -5.58 13.45
C VAL A 157 3.89 -4.62 13.55
N SER A 158 5.04 -5.14 13.96
CA SER A 158 6.29 -4.38 13.97
C SER A 158 6.78 -4.08 12.54
N ASP A 159 7.66 -3.08 12.39
CA ASP A 159 8.20 -2.69 11.08
C ASP A 159 8.93 -3.85 10.38
N ASN A 160 9.62 -4.69 11.13
CA ASN A 160 10.32 -5.85 10.58
C ASN A 160 9.35 -6.95 10.13
N GLU A 161 8.28 -7.22 10.89
CA GLU A 161 7.25 -8.17 10.51
C GLU A 161 6.52 -7.71 9.26
N TYR A 162 6.16 -6.42 9.18
CA TYR A 162 5.54 -5.86 7.99
C TYR A 162 6.42 -6.06 6.75
N SER A 163 7.71 -5.72 6.84
CA SER A 163 8.64 -5.91 5.72
C SER A 163 8.80 -7.36 5.31
N PHE A 164 8.82 -8.26 6.30
CA PHE A 164 8.90 -9.70 6.04
C PHE A 164 7.66 -10.19 5.27
N PHE A 165 6.45 -9.84 5.73
CA PHE A 165 5.20 -10.19 5.05
C PHE A 165 5.14 -9.64 3.63
N VAL A 166 5.44 -8.35 3.45
CA VAL A 166 5.49 -7.73 2.12
C VAL A 166 6.49 -8.45 1.22
N GLY A 167 7.67 -8.78 1.74
CA GLY A 167 8.70 -9.51 1.01
C GLY A 167 8.27 -10.93 0.60
N GLU A 168 7.52 -11.65 1.45
CA GLU A 168 6.98 -12.97 1.11
C GLU A 168 5.90 -12.89 0.03
N VAL A 169 4.93 -12.00 0.19
CA VAL A 169 3.86 -11.79 -0.80
C VAL A 169 4.46 -11.44 -2.17
N ILE A 170 5.45 -10.56 -2.22
CA ILE A 170 6.13 -10.19 -3.46
C ILE A 170 6.89 -11.38 -4.06
N LYS A 171 7.60 -12.17 -3.27
CA LYS A 171 8.34 -13.37 -3.74
C LYS A 171 7.40 -14.41 -4.34
N ASP A 172 6.28 -14.69 -3.66
CA ASP A 172 5.29 -15.67 -4.13
C ASP A 172 4.62 -15.18 -5.43
N PHE A 173 4.33 -13.89 -5.51
CA PHE A 173 3.82 -13.26 -6.71
C PHE A 173 4.72 -13.48 -7.93
N PHE A 174 6.01 -13.19 -7.83
CA PHE A 174 6.95 -13.38 -8.93
C PHE A 174 7.27 -14.84 -9.24
N LYS A 175 7.07 -15.75 -8.28
CA LYS A 175 7.26 -17.17 -8.50
C LYS A 175 6.12 -17.80 -9.31
N ASN A 176 4.90 -17.33 -9.08
CA ASN A 176 3.69 -17.85 -9.72
C ASN A 176 3.40 -17.18 -11.08
N ASN A 177 3.98 -16.01 -11.35
CA ASN A 177 3.82 -15.24 -12.60
C ASN A 177 5.04 -15.33 -13.54
N LYS A 178 5.83 -16.39 -13.46
CA LYS A 178 6.84 -16.80 -14.45
C LYS A 178 6.25 -17.91 -15.32
#